data_7079e3a246e1bcd61a44bfcfa7020cd5
#
_entry.id   7079e3a246e1bcd61a44bfcfa7020cd5
#
_cell.length_a   1.000
_cell.length_b   1.000
_cell.length_c   1.000
_cell.angle_alpha   90.00
_cell.angle_beta   90.00
_cell.angle_gamma   90.00
#
_symmetry.space_group_name_H-M   'P 1'
#
loop_
_entity.id
_entity.type
_entity.pdbx_description
1 polymer ?
#
loop_
_entity_poly.entity_id
_entity_poly.type
_entity_poly.pdbx_seq_one_letter_code
_entity_poly.pdbx_strand_id
1 'polypeptide(L)'
;AATVGYPAPIRTIVLDPDVKMVSTTTDLITETVDFDLEGKTLQEYLKYQLIGMVKDMIKAAGTDIPTLADMATAMSIKKKLIYKIGWLIKPFAKKLNALTICKVAKLTRAETGLKPEDYADIADKSVVDFICDLVVNLYGGEDLYNVDDNEYKITIGLLHIVDSIFAALHIKPRKLIKVADSFT
;
A
#
# COMPACT_ATOMS: atom_id res chain seq x y z
N ALA A 1 -0.26 1.56 -19.72
CA ALA A 1 -0.69 0.70 -18.61
C ALA A 1 -0.09 -0.68 -18.80
N ALA A 2 0.46 -1.28 -17.74
CA ALA A 2 0.98 -2.63 -17.81
C ALA A 2 -0.21 -3.61 -17.83
N THR A 3 -0.36 -4.37 -18.89
CA THR A 3 -1.39 -5.40 -19.03
C THR A 3 -1.11 -6.65 -18.19
N VAL A 4 0.03 -6.69 -17.51
CA VAL A 4 0.52 -7.84 -16.70
C VAL A 4 0.45 -7.56 -15.20
N GLY A 5 -0.07 -6.43 -14.78
CA GLY A 5 -0.22 -6.03 -13.38
C GLY A 5 -1.69 -5.88 -12.98
N TYR A 6 -1.97 -5.98 -11.68
CA TYR A 6 -3.30 -5.73 -11.14
C TYR A 6 -3.62 -4.22 -11.09
N PRO A 7 -4.83 -3.79 -11.45
CA PRO A 7 -5.79 -4.53 -12.27
C PRO A 7 -5.30 -4.58 -13.71
N ALA A 8 -5.71 -5.50 -14.55
CA ALA A 8 -5.30 -5.56 -15.95
C ALA A 8 -6.32 -4.78 -16.83
N PRO A 9 -6.16 -3.46 -17.03
CA PRO A 9 -7.11 -2.67 -17.79
C PRO A 9 -6.77 -2.65 -19.28
N ILE A 10 -7.81 -2.71 -20.12
CA ILE A 10 -7.75 -2.36 -21.53
C ILE A 10 -8.44 -1.00 -21.71
N ARG A 11 -7.77 -0.06 -22.36
CA ARG A 11 -8.38 1.22 -22.73
C ARG A 11 -8.64 1.26 -24.23
N THR A 12 -9.91 1.47 -24.57
CA THR A 12 -10.34 1.72 -25.94
C THR A 12 -10.58 3.23 -26.10
N ILE A 13 -9.89 3.85 -27.06
CA ILE A 13 -10.07 5.25 -27.38
C ILE A 13 -10.76 5.31 -28.74
N VAL A 14 -11.94 5.91 -28.79
CA VAL A 14 -12.69 6.15 -30.02
C VAL A 14 -12.65 7.65 -30.34
N LEU A 15 -12.17 7.97 -31.53
CA LEU A 15 -12.15 9.31 -32.07
C LEU A 15 -13.31 9.45 -33.06
N ASP A 16 -14.21 10.36 -32.79
CA ASP A 16 -15.30 10.71 -33.69
C ASP A 16 -15.02 12.10 -34.30
N PRO A 17 -14.51 12.16 -35.55
CA PRO A 17 -14.16 13.41 -36.18
C PRO A 17 -15.36 14.27 -36.58
N ASP A 18 -16.53 13.65 -36.76
CA ASP A 18 -17.75 14.36 -37.21
C ASP A 18 -18.34 15.22 -36.10
N VAL A 19 -18.37 14.69 -34.87
CA VAL A 19 -18.82 15.43 -33.68
C VAL A 19 -17.66 16.02 -32.86
N LYS A 20 -16.40 15.85 -33.30
CA LYS A 20 -15.19 16.30 -32.61
C LYS A 20 -15.12 15.79 -31.16
N MET A 21 -15.52 14.55 -30.98
CA MET A 21 -15.57 13.90 -29.67
C MET A 21 -14.50 12.82 -29.56
N VAL A 22 -13.90 12.72 -28.36
CA VAL A 22 -13.04 11.63 -27.98
C VAL A 22 -13.70 10.90 -26.82
N SER A 23 -14.00 9.63 -27.00
CA SER A 23 -14.50 8.77 -25.91
C SER A 23 -13.45 7.76 -25.51
N THR A 24 -13.35 7.50 -24.20
CA THR A 24 -12.44 6.49 -23.65
C THR A 24 -13.24 5.55 -22.78
N THR A 25 -13.17 4.27 -23.06
CA THR A 25 -13.69 3.21 -22.21
C THR A 25 -12.52 2.44 -21.58
N THR A 26 -12.69 2.03 -20.35
CA THR A 26 -11.71 1.19 -19.65
C THR A 26 -12.42 -0.07 -19.20
N ASP A 27 -11.96 -1.21 -19.71
CA ASP A 27 -12.49 -2.53 -19.39
C ASP A 27 -11.40 -3.33 -18.68
N LEU A 28 -11.78 -4.20 -17.75
CA LEU A 28 -10.84 -5.12 -17.12
C LEU A 28 -10.76 -6.40 -17.94
N ILE A 29 -9.56 -6.92 -18.13
CA ILE A 29 -9.36 -8.22 -18.75
C ILE A 29 -9.92 -9.28 -17.80
N THR A 30 -10.96 -9.98 -18.22
CA THR A 30 -11.62 -11.06 -17.46
C THR A 30 -11.34 -12.43 -18.02
N GLU A 31 -10.98 -12.52 -19.31
CA GLU A 31 -10.71 -13.76 -19.98
C GLU A 31 -9.22 -14.10 -20.00
N THR A 32 -8.91 -15.34 -19.76
CA THR A 32 -7.55 -15.89 -19.87
C THR A 32 -7.51 -16.93 -20.97
N VAL A 33 -6.46 -16.91 -21.76
CA VAL A 33 -6.17 -17.91 -22.77
C VAL A 33 -5.11 -18.85 -22.20
N ASP A 34 -5.43 -20.12 -22.06
CA ASP A 34 -4.51 -21.25 -21.82
C ASP A 34 -3.54 -21.17 -20.62
N PHE A 35 -3.85 -20.40 -19.57
CA PHE A 35 -3.08 -20.41 -18.34
C PHE A 35 -3.87 -21.08 -17.21
N ASP A 36 -3.25 -22.00 -16.49
CA ASP A 36 -3.77 -22.51 -15.23
C ASP A 36 -3.56 -21.42 -14.15
N LEU A 37 -4.64 -20.76 -13.78
CA LEU A 37 -4.67 -19.74 -12.74
C LEU A 37 -5.10 -20.32 -11.38
N GLU A 38 -4.90 -21.61 -11.17
CA GLU A 38 -5.27 -22.28 -9.91
C GLU A 38 -6.77 -22.12 -9.57
N GLY A 39 -7.62 -22.12 -10.59
CA GLY A 39 -9.06 -21.95 -10.45
C GLY A 39 -9.51 -20.51 -10.15
N LYS A 40 -8.62 -19.52 -10.25
CA LYS A 40 -8.93 -18.10 -10.04
C LYS A 40 -9.21 -17.39 -11.36
N THR A 41 -9.97 -16.32 -11.32
CA THR A 41 -10.04 -15.36 -12.42
C THR A 41 -8.69 -14.63 -12.57
N LEU A 42 -8.44 -14.04 -13.74
CA LEU A 42 -7.21 -13.26 -13.95
C LEU A 42 -7.06 -12.14 -12.91
N GLN A 43 -8.13 -11.45 -12.59
CA GLN A 43 -8.10 -10.35 -11.62
C GLN A 43 -7.75 -10.86 -10.20
N GLU A 44 -8.34 -11.96 -9.78
CA GLU A 44 -8.03 -12.60 -8.49
C GLU A 44 -6.59 -13.08 -8.43
N TYR A 45 -6.10 -13.68 -9.52
CA TYR A 45 -4.72 -14.13 -9.61
C TYR A 45 -3.72 -12.96 -9.51
N LEU A 46 -3.95 -11.90 -10.29
CA LEU A 46 -3.09 -10.70 -10.26
C LEU A 46 -3.15 -9.99 -8.90
N LYS A 47 -4.32 -9.91 -8.28
CA LYS A 47 -4.48 -9.41 -6.91
C LYS A 47 -3.67 -10.25 -5.92
N TYR A 48 -3.75 -11.57 -6.02
CA TYR A 48 -2.99 -12.49 -5.18
C TYR A 48 -1.48 -12.28 -5.35
N GLN A 49 -0.99 -12.14 -6.59
CA GLN A 49 0.42 -11.87 -6.88
C GLN A 49 0.87 -10.52 -6.29
N LEU A 50 0.05 -9.47 -6.42
CA LEU A 50 0.34 -8.16 -5.82
C LEU A 50 0.47 -8.25 -4.30
N ILE A 51 -0.47 -8.94 -3.63
CA ILE A 51 -0.44 -9.16 -2.18
C ILE A 51 0.82 -9.94 -1.78
N GLY A 52 1.16 -11.00 -2.52
CA GLY A 52 2.38 -11.79 -2.31
C GLY A 52 3.63 -10.92 -2.39
N MET A 53 3.74 -10.10 -3.42
CA MET A 53 4.86 -9.18 -3.61
C MET A 53 4.97 -8.19 -2.43
N VAL A 54 3.88 -7.58 -1.98
CA VAL A 54 3.88 -6.66 -0.83
C VAL A 54 4.34 -7.37 0.45
N LYS A 55 3.84 -8.58 0.71
CA LYS A 55 4.24 -9.38 1.88
C LYS A 55 5.73 -9.75 1.84
N ASP A 56 6.23 -10.13 0.67
CA ASP A 56 7.67 -10.44 0.49
C ASP A 56 8.55 -9.20 0.68
N MET A 57 8.09 -8.03 0.22
CA MET A 57 8.77 -6.76 0.47
C MET A 57 8.88 -6.46 1.98
N ILE A 58 7.79 -6.60 2.71
CA ILE A 58 7.78 -6.38 4.17
C ILE A 58 8.67 -7.40 4.87
N LYS A 59 8.66 -8.65 4.44
CA LYS A 59 9.54 -9.71 4.95
C LYS A 59 11.01 -9.40 4.67
N ALA A 60 11.35 -9.00 3.45
CA ALA A 60 12.70 -8.58 3.07
C ALA A 60 13.19 -7.40 3.92
N ALA A 61 12.31 -6.41 4.21
CA ALA A 61 12.63 -5.31 5.12
C ALA A 61 13.07 -5.79 6.51
N GLY A 62 12.56 -6.93 6.98
CA GLY A 62 12.92 -7.54 8.27
C GLY A 62 14.18 -8.42 8.23
N THR A 63 14.63 -8.84 7.06
CA THR A 63 15.70 -9.86 6.92
C THR A 63 16.85 -9.45 6.01
N ASP A 64 16.58 -8.68 4.95
CA ASP A 64 17.51 -8.38 3.87
C ASP A 64 17.55 -6.86 3.59
N ILE A 65 18.45 -6.18 4.32
CA ILE A 65 18.66 -4.74 4.16
C ILE A 65 19.20 -4.34 2.77
N PRO A 66 20.11 -5.10 2.13
CA PRO A 66 20.52 -4.82 0.74
C PRO A 66 19.35 -4.77 -0.23
N THR A 67 18.49 -5.77 -0.25
CA THR A 67 17.29 -5.79 -1.08
C THR A 67 16.36 -4.61 -0.76
N LEU A 68 16.13 -4.30 0.52
CA LEU A 68 15.36 -3.12 0.92
C LEU A 68 15.99 -1.82 0.39
N ALA A 69 17.32 -1.70 0.42
CA ALA A 69 18.02 -0.51 -0.08
C ALA A 69 17.88 -0.36 -1.60
N ASP A 70 17.85 -1.46 -2.34
CA ASP A 70 17.61 -1.45 -3.80
C ASP A 70 16.19 -1.02 -4.13
N MET A 71 15.19 -1.55 -3.42
CA MET A 71 13.80 -1.16 -3.56
C MET A 71 13.57 0.31 -3.21
N ALA A 72 14.15 0.78 -2.10
CA ALA A 72 14.08 2.17 -1.68
C ALA A 72 14.68 3.13 -2.74
N THR A 73 15.68 2.67 -3.49
CA THR A 73 16.27 3.45 -4.58
C THR A 73 15.28 3.67 -5.71
N ALA A 74 14.45 2.68 -6.04
CA ALA A 74 13.36 2.83 -7.01
C ALA A 74 12.34 3.91 -6.56
N MET A 75 12.20 4.11 -5.25
CA MET A 75 11.39 5.16 -4.64
C MET A 75 12.16 6.48 -4.41
N SER A 76 13.32 6.67 -5.06
CA SER A 76 14.18 7.84 -4.91
C SER A 76 14.76 8.05 -3.50
N ILE A 77 14.80 7.02 -2.67
CA ILE A 77 15.43 7.04 -1.35
C ILE A 77 16.89 6.58 -1.48
N LYS A 78 17.82 7.34 -0.86
CA LYS A 78 19.25 7.03 -0.95
C LYS A 78 19.59 5.72 -0.22
N LYS A 79 20.23 4.75 -0.88
CA LYS A 79 20.71 3.49 -0.29
C LYS A 79 21.43 3.70 1.04
N LYS A 80 22.34 4.69 1.11
CA LYS A 80 23.10 5.02 2.32
C LYS A 80 22.21 5.30 3.53
N LEU A 81 21.01 5.88 3.33
CA LEU A 81 20.07 6.11 4.41
C LEU A 81 19.51 4.78 4.93
N ILE A 82 19.11 3.89 4.04
CA ILE A 82 18.57 2.56 4.42
C ILE A 82 19.61 1.74 5.18
N TYR A 83 20.86 1.71 4.74
CA TYR A 83 21.92 1.04 5.49
C TYR A 83 22.14 1.65 6.89
N LYS A 84 22.04 2.98 7.01
CA LYS A 84 22.17 3.68 8.29
C LYS A 84 21.05 3.34 9.29
N ILE A 85 19.81 3.19 8.80
CA ILE A 85 18.64 2.94 9.65
C ILE A 85 18.19 1.48 9.67
N GLY A 86 18.84 0.61 8.90
CA GLY A 86 18.48 -0.80 8.74
C GLY A 86 18.45 -1.58 10.06
N TRP A 87 19.33 -1.25 10.99
CA TRP A 87 19.35 -1.87 12.33
C TRP A 87 18.04 -1.61 13.11
N LEU A 88 17.35 -0.50 12.82
CA LEU A 88 16.07 -0.14 13.44
C LEU A 88 14.88 -0.70 12.65
N ILE A 89 14.94 -0.62 11.32
CA ILE A 89 13.86 -1.13 10.44
C ILE A 89 13.67 -2.63 10.66
N LYS A 90 14.76 -3.38 10.77
CA LYS A 90 14.74 -4.83 10.91
C LYS A 90 13.89 -5.36 12.08
N PRO A 91 14.04 -4.89 13.33
CA PRO A 91 13.19 -5.34 14.44
C PRO A 91 11.74 -4.88 14.30
N PHE A 92 11.51 -3.69 13.71
CA PHE A 92 10.17 -3.18 13.46
C PHE A 92 9.44 -4.03 12.42
N ALA A 93 10.07 -4.29 11.26
CA ALA A 93 9.48 -5.11 10.21
C ALA A 93 9.17 -6.54 10.69
N LYS A 94 10.03 -7.12 11.55
CA LYS A 94 9.74 -8.43 12.17
C LYS A 94 8.48 -8.42 13.05
N LYS A 95 8.20 -7.31 13.73
CA LYS A 95 7.03 -7.17 14.61
C LYS A 95 5.76 -6.77 13.85
N LEU A 96 5.89 -6.29 12.62
CA LEU A 96 4.77 -5.74 11.86
C LEU A 96 3.65 -6.79 11.65
N ASN A 97 4.01 -8.05 11.38
CA ASN A 97 3.05 -9.15 11.25
C ASN A 97 2.29 -9.47 12.56
N ALA A 98 2.88 -9.16 13.70
CA ALA A 98 2.24 -9.36 15.00
C ALA A 98 1.48 -8.12 15.48
N LEU A 99 1.55 -7.03 14.74
CA LEU A 99 0.84 -5.79 15.05
C LEU A 99 -0.54 -5.85 14.42
N THR A 100 -1.57 -5.71 15.25
CA THR A 100 -2.97 -5.66 14.79
C THR A 100 -3.49 -4.23 14.74
N ILE A 101 -4.55 -3.99 13.99
CA ILE A 101 -5.23 -2.70 13.90
C ILE A 101 -5.66 -2.19 15.28
N CYS A 102 -6.16 -3.09 16.14
CA CYS A 102 -6.49 -2.75 17.52
C CYS A 102 -5.30 -2.15 18.31
N LYS A 103 -4.10 -2.69 18.12
CA LYS A 103 -2.89 -2.15 18.77
C LYS A 103 -2.49 -0.79 18.22
N VAL A 104 -2.57 -0.62 16.89
CA VAL A 104 -2.31 0.67 16.23
C VAL A 104 -3.27 1.73 16.73
N ALA A 105 -4.58 1.48 16.65
CA ALA A 105 -5.61 2.42 17.07
C ALA A 105 -5.47 2.83 18.55
N LYS A 106 -5.10 1.89 19.43
CA LYS A 106 -4.82 2.20 20.84
C LYS A 106 -3.58 3.09 21.03
N LEU A 107 -2.51 2.83 20.27
CA LEU A 107 -1.26 3.60 20.36
C LEU A 107 -1.41 5.02 19.81
N THR A 108 -2.28 5.22 18.82
CA THR A 108 -2.47 6.49 18.11
C THR A 108 -3.82 7.14 18.41
N ARG A 109 -4.46 6.74 19.50
CA ARG A 109 -5.78 7.25 19.88
C ARG A 109 -5.82 8.77 20.07
N ALA A 110 -4.74 9.34 20.57
CA ALA A 110 -4.66 10.80 20.79
C ALA A 110 -4.67 11.58 19.47
N GLU A 111 -4.05 11.02 18.43
CA GLU A 111 -3.90 11.63 17.12
C GLU A 111 -5.11 11.37 16.21
N THR A 112 -5.68 10.16 16.29
CA THR A 112 -6.75 9.70 15.39
C THR A 112 -8.14 9.90 15.96
N GLY A 113 -8.29 9.97 17.27
CA GLY A 113 -9.58 10.04 17.97
C GLY A 113 -10.41 8.76 17.90
N LEU A 114 -9.87 7.67 17.33
CA LEU A 114 -10.59 6.40 17.13
C LEU A 114 -11.01 5.77 18.46
N LYS A 115 -12.24 5.27 18.50
CA LYS A 115 -12.81 4.50 19.59
C LYS A 115 -12.87 3.01 19.22
N PRO A 116 -12.99 2.09 20.22
CA PRO A 116 -13.03 0.65 19.95
C PRO A 116 -14.13 0.23 18.96
N GLU A 117 -15.28 0.88 18.98
CA GLU A 117 -16.39 0.63 18.07
C GLU A 117 -16.06 0.96 16.60
N ASP A 118 -15.15 1.93 16.36
CA ASP A 118 -14.82 2.42 15.02
C ASP A 118 -13.96 1.42 14.21
N TYR A 119 -13.33 0.44 14.86
CA TYR A 119 -12.47 -0.56 14.22
C TYR A 119 -12.77 -1.99 14.68
N ALA A 120 -13.94 -2.23 15.27
CA ALA A 120 -14.29 -3.53 15.87
C ALA A 120 -14.24 -4.68 14.85
N ASP A 121 -14.69 -4.45 13.63
CA ASP A 121 -14.75 -5.41 12.52
C ASP A 121 -13.38 -5.78 11.95
N ILE A 122 -12.39 -4.89 12.09
CA ILE A 122 -11.01 -5.09 11.59
C ILE A 122 -9.98 -5.15 12.73
N ALA A 123 -10.42 -5.20 13.98
CA ALA A 123 -9.55 -5.12 15.16
C ALA A 123 -8.40 -6.15 15.15
N ASP A 124 -8.70 -7.37 14.73
CA ASP A 124 -7.77 -8.49 14.70
C ASP A 124 -6.95 -8.59 13.40
N LYS A 125 -7.28 -7.77 12.41
CA LYS A 125 -6.55 -7.74 11.14
C LYS A 125 -5.11 -7.32 11.37
N SER A 126 -4.16 -8.03 10.75
CA SER A 126 -2.76 -7.64 10.82
C SER A 126 -2.52 -6.32 10.09
N VAL A 127 -1.55 -5.53 10.55
CA VAL A 127 -1.13 -4.30 9.85
C VAL A 127 -0.62 -4.62 8.44
N VAL A 128 0.00 -5.78 8.23
CA VAL A 128 0.46 -6.20 6.91
C VAL A 128 -0.69 -6.44 5.97
N ASP A 129 -1.74 -7.14 6.42
CA ASP A 129 -2.93 -7.37 5.60
C ASP A 129 -3.68 -6.07 5.30
N PHE A 130 -3.72 -5.15 6.26
CA PHE A 130 -4.27 -3.81 6.05
C PHE A 130 -3.48 -3.01 5.00
N ILE A 131 -2.14 -3.05 5.04
CA ILE A 131 -1.29 -2.43 4.01
C ILE A 131 -1.52 -3.08 2.65
N CYS A 132 -1.70 -4.41 2.60
CA CYS A 132 -2.03 -5.10 1.35
C CYS A 132 -3.34 -4.60 0.75
N ASP A 133 -4.38 -4.40 1.57
CA ASP A 133 -5.66 -3.87 1.08
C ASP A 133 -5.51 -2.43 0.58
N LEU A 134 -4.78 -1.57 1.31
CA LEU A 134 -4.46 -0.21 0.84
C LEU A 134 -3.80 -0.22 -0.54
N VAL A 135 -2.81 -1.10 -0.72
CA VAL A 135 -2.10 -1.22 -2.01
C VAL A 135 -3.02 -1.74 -3.10
N VAL A 136 -3.87 -2.72 -2.78
CA VAL A 136 -4.85 -3.25 -3.74
C VAL A 136 -5.83 -2.16 -4.18
N ASN A 137 -6.39 -1.39 -3.25
CA ASN A 137 -7.32 -0.30 -3.54
C ASN A 137 -6.64 0.80 -4.38
N LEU A 138 -5.41 1.18 -4.01
CA LEU A 138 -4.62 2.16 -4.75
C LEU A 138 -4.38 1.73 -6.21
N TYR A 139 -4.01 0.48 -6.44
CA TYR A 139 -3.77 -0.04 -7.79
C TYR A 139 -5.08 -0.34 -8.52
N GLY A 140 -6.15 -0.70 -7.81
CA GLY A 140 -7.49 -0.93 -8.35
C GLY A 140 -8.12 0.33 -8.93
N GLY A 141 -7.63 1.50 -8.50
CA GLY A 141 -8.23 2.79 -8.86
C GLY A 141 -9.57 3.00 -8.16
N GLU A 142 -9.80 2.27 -7.07
CA GLU A 142 -10.91 2.54 -6.16
C GLU A 142 -10.64 3.85 -5.43
N ASP A 143 -11.71 4.57 -5.07
CA ASP A 143 -11.57 5.80 -4.31
C ASP A 143 -10.81 5.49 -3.01
N LEU A 144 -9.71 6.21 -2.81
CA LEU A 144 -9.01 6.17 -1.54
C LEU A 144 -9.98 6.63 -0.45
N TYR A 145 -9.82 6.07 0.73
CA TYR A 145 -10.67 6.35 1.88
C TYR A 145 -10.90 7.85 2.08
N ASN A 146 -12.14 8.24 2.35
CA ASN A 146 -12.45 9.62 2.72
C ASN A 146 -11.84 9.96 4.08
N VAL A 147 -11.65 11.25 4.34
CA VAL A 147 -11.06 11.75 5.61
C VAL A 147 -11.84 11.28 6.84
N ASP A 148 -13.15 11.06 6.69
CA ASP A 148 -14.03 10.61 7.78
C ASP A 148 -14.01 9.09 7.98
N ASP A 149 -13.46 8.32 7.04
CA ASP A 149 -13.40 6.87 7.11
C ASP A 149 -12.44 6.40 8.21
N ASN A 150 -12.81 5.32 8.90
CA ASN A 150 -11.98 4.78 9.96
C ASN A 150 -10.66 4.22 9.44
N GLU A 151 -10.65 3.65 8.25
CA GLU A 151 -9.45 3.17 7.54
C GLU A 151 -8.49 4.32 7.23
N TYR A 152 -9.00 5.49 6.83
CA TYR A 152 -8.17 6.68 6.64
C TYR A 152 -7.50 7.08 7.96
N LYS A 153 -8.27 7.16 9.05
CA LYS A 153 -7.74 7.50 10.39
C LYS A 153 -6.70 6.48 10.86
N ILE A 154 -6.91 5.18 10.59
CA ILE A 154 -5.92 4.14 10.88
C ILE A 154 -4.65 4.34 10.06
N THR A 155 -4.78 4.69 8.78
CA THR A 155 -3.64 4.99 7.89
C THR A 155 -2.84 6.18 8.44
N ILE A 156 -3.51 7.25 8.84
CA ILE A 156 -2.87 8.41 9.51
C ILE A 156 -2.18 7.97 10.80
N GLY A 157 -2.81 7.13 11.62
CA GLY A 157 -2.18 6.56 12.82
C GLY A 157 -0.89 5.80 12.52
N LEU A 158 -0.88 4.97 11.47
CA LEU A 158 0.35 4.28 11.03
C LEU A 158 1.44 5.27 10.59
N LEU A 159 1.09 6.32 9.87
CA LEU A 159 2.03 7.37 9.47
C LEU A 159 2.61 8.11 10.69
N HIS A 160 1.80 8.40 11.70
CA HIS A 160 2.27 8.99 12.97
C HIS A 160 3.27 8.08 13.71
N ILE A 161 3.04 6.77 13.73
CA ILE A 161 4.00 5.81 14.31
C ILE A 161 5.33 5.88 13.53
N VAL A 162 5.28 5.88 12.20
CA VAL A 162 6.48 5.98 11.35
C VAL A 162 7.19 7.30 11.58
N ASP A 163 6.47 8.42 11.61
CA ASP A 163 7.05 9.75 11.84
C ASP A 163 7.70 9.84 13.21
N SER A 164 7.07 9.31 14.26
CA SER A 164 7.63 9.25 15.61
C SER A 164 8.94 8.47 15.64
N ILE A 165 9.05 7.38 14.89
CA ILE A 165 10.30 6.61 14.75
C ILE A 165 11.37 7.45 14.06
N PHE A 166 11.03 8.14 12.97
CA PHE A 166 11.97 9.01 12.26
C PHE A 166 12.42 10.21 13.10
N ALA A 167 11.49 10.82 13.86
CA ALA A 167 11.80 11.90 14.78
C ALA A 167 12.78 11.45 15.88
N ALA A 168 12.55 10.28 16.47
CA ALA A 168 13.46 9.69 17.47
C ALA A 168 14.88 9.44 16.91
N LEU A 169 14.99 9.25 15.60
CA LEU A 169 16.27 9.05 14.89
C LEU A 169 16.89 10.37 14.37
N HIS A 170 16.28 11.51 14.62
CA HIS A 170 16.65 12.79 14.02
C HIS A 170 16.68 12.80 12.49
N ILE A 171 15.84 11.96 11.87
CA ILE A 171 15.66 11.89 10.42
C ILE A 171 14.51 12.81 10.04
N LYS A 172 14.77 13.85 9.26
CA LYS A 172 13.71 14.76 8.79
C LYS A 172 12.93 14.11 7.64
N PRO A 173 11.64 13.80 7.79
CA PRO A 173 10.85 13.03 6.82
C PRO A 173 10.35 13.87 5.63
N ARG A 174 11.08 14.88 5.19
CA ARG A 174 10.67 15.86 4.15
C ARG A 174 10.11 15.26 2.85
N LYS A 175 10.29 13.96 2.61
CA LYS A 175 9.80 13.28 1.40
C LYS A 175 8.59 12.37 1.65
N LEU A 176 8.39 11.84 2.85
CA LEU A 176 7.22 11.03 3.19
C LEU A 176 5.94 11.87 3.26
N ILE A 177 6.04 13.09 3.81
CA ILE A 177 4.93 14.06 3.85
C ILE A 177 4.48 14.43 2.44
N LYS A 178 5.41 14.60 1.48
CA LYS A 178 5.05 14.85 0.08
C LYS A 178 4.34 13.68 -0.61
N VAL A 179 4.55 12.46 -0.15
CA VAL A 179 3.81 11.29 -0.62
C VAL A 179 2.41 11.29 -0.02
N ALA A 180 2.25 11.61 1.27
CA ALA A 180 0.95 11.75 1.91
C ALA A 180 0.11 12.88 1.26
N ASP A 181 0.72 14.04 0.99
CA ASP A 181 0.07 15.16 0.29
C ASP A 181 -0.35 14.83 -1.16
N SER A 182 0.20 13.78 -1.77
CA SER A 182 -0.19 13.31 -3.11
C SER A 182 -1.36 12.34 -3.08
N PHE A 183 -1.84 11.94 -1.89
CA PHE A 183 -3.03 11.10 -1.70
C PHE A 183 -4.28 11.91 -1.29
N THR A 184 -4.14 13.23 -1.14
CA THR A 184 -5.25 14.19 -1.01
C THR A 184 -5.48 14.92 -2.33
#